data_3dd0cac859f18bb503f5b66789518a31
#
_entry.id   3dd0cac859f18bb503f5b66789518a31
#
_cell.length_a   1.000
_cell.length_b   1.000
_cell.length_c   1.000
_cell.angle_alpha   90.00
_cell.angle_beta   90.00
_cell.angle_gamma   90.00
#
_symmetry.space_group_name_H-M   'P 1'
#
loop_
_entity.id
_entity.type
_entity.pdbx_description
1 polymer ?
#
loop_
_entity_poly.entity_id
_entity_poly.type
_entity_poly.pdbx_seq_one_letter_code
_entity_poly.pdbx_strand_id
1 'polypeptide(L)'
;MSDIVKDLTNYRIKGIEKAEVEYYEALTRTLDKIEDQIVSLVDRDLPRQAGKLIELQSAVAIRPKIKAILDKEYLPFADRVVRKGFGEQAKRVERQFKTIGIIPPEFQELTKGDLALVKNLKQQYYTQFKDVSNNFTRILSDKVYQNTLVGTEFTVLEKELRESINGIYANSKDPTVNRLVNYVKRNQGNPALKDRVDIAIKQLQSKYARTRVGENMKRYAGQILNDSLRDFDATLNFNKSKDAGLTFVKYYGDVIPTTRDLCRRMVNGQLNKRKNGLFTIAEIQDIWASRSWSGKKG
;
A
#
# COMPACT_ATOMS: atom_id res chain seq x y z
N MET A 1 11.59 12.20 -30.87
CA MET A 1 10.49 12.51 -29.94
C MET A 1 10.03 11.27 -29.13
N SER A 2 9.92 10.10 -29.75
CA SER A 2 9.52 8.84 -29.07
C SER A 2 10.46 8.44 -27.90
N ASP A 3 11.76 8.60 -28.03
CA ASP A 3 12.74 8.17 -27.01
C ASP A 3 12.74 9.06 -25.77
N ILE A 4 12.66 10.38 -25.94
CA ILE A 4 12.59 11.33 -24.81
C ILE A 4 11.35 11.08 -23.95
N VAL A 5 10.17 10.86 -24.57
CA VAL A 5 8.94 10.56 -23.82
C VAL A 5 9.06 9.24 -23.07
N LYS A 6 9.67 8.23 -23.70
CA LYS A 6 9.94 6.93 -23.06
C LYS A 6 10.88 7.07 -21.85
N ASP A 7 11.97 7.82 -22.00
CA ASP A 7 12.96 8.02 -20.93
C ASP A 7 12.36 8.80 -19.76
N LEU A 8 11.56 9.83 -20.02
CA LEU A 8 10.86 10.60 -18.99
C LEU A 8 9.81 9.74 -18.27
N THR A 9 9.09 8.89 -19.01
CA THR A 9 8.13 7.95 -18.42
C THR A 9 8.86 6.94 -17.53
N ASN A 10 9.96 6.35 -17.99
CA ASN A 10 10.79 5.44 -17.21
C ASN A 10 11.36 6.11 -15.95
N TYR A 11 11.84 7.36 -16.06
CA TYR A 11 12.31 8.13 -14.92
C TYR A 11 11.22 8.32 -13.87
N ARG A 12 9.99 8.61 -14.30
CA ARG A 12 8.85 8.77 -13.40
C ARG A 12 8.47 7.46 -12.73
N ILE A 13 8.37 6.35 -13.48
CA ILE A 13 8.06 5.01 -12.96
C ILE A 13 9.11 4.55 -11.94
N LYS A 14 10.39 4.66 -12.27
CA LYS A 14 11.47 4.34 -11.32
C LYS A 14 11.40 5.19 -10.05
N GLY A 15 10.93 6.42 -10.18
CA GLY A 15 10.70 7.29 -9.03
C GLY A 15 9.57 6.79 -8.12
N ILE A 16 8.50 6.23 -8.68
CA ILE A 16 7.41 5.61 -7.92
C ILE A 16 7.92 4.35 -7.22
N GLU A 17 8.55 3.45 -7.96
CA GLU A 17 9.09 2.19 -7.43
C GLU A 17 10.06 2.42 -6.26
N LYS A 18 10.95 3.42 -6.41
CA LYS A 18 11.85 3.82 -5.31
C LYS A 18 11.07 4.32 -4.10
N ALA A 19 10.06 5.16 -4.31
CA ALA A 19 9.22 5.69 -3.23
C ALA A 19 8.42 4.57 -2.56
N GLU A 20 7.87 3.62 -3.32
CA GLU A 20 7.17 2.44 -2.78
C GLU A 20 8.06 1.65 -1.82
N VAL A 21 9.30 1.36 -2.21
CA VAL A 21 10.27 0.65 -1.36
C VAL A 21 10.59 1.45 -0.10
N GLU A 22 10.97 2.72 -0.25
CA GLU A 22 11.35 3.60 0.87
C GLU A 22 10.21 3.74 1.90
N TYR A 23 9.00 4.02 1.43
CA TYR A 23 7.85 4.17 2.32
C TYR A 23 7.36 2.84 2.90
N TYR A 24 7.51 1.73 2.19
CA TYR A 24 7.18 0.42 2.75
C TYR A 24 8.13 0.00 3.87
N GLU A 25 9.41 0.30 3.75
CA GLU A 25 10.36 0.12 4.85
C GLU A 25 10.04 1.02 6.04
N ALA A 26 9.66 2.28 5.79
CA ALA A 26 9.23 3.19 6.84
C ALA A 26 7.93 2.71 7.52
N LEU A 27 6.96 2.18 6.76
CA LEU A 27 5.76 1.55 7.28
C LEU A 27 6.12 0.38 8.19
N THR A 28 7.01 -0.50 7.74
CA THR A 28 7.45 -1.66 8.54
C THR A 28 8.01 -1.24 9.89
N ARG A 29 8.95 -0.29 9.90
CA ARG A 29 9.51 0.25 11.16
C ARG A 29 8.45 0.90 12.07
N THR A 30 7.50 1.60 11.46
CA THR A 30 6.39 2.23 12.20
C THR A 30 5.50 1.18 12.85
N LEU A 31 5.16 0.11 12.13
CA LEU A 31 4.30 -0.95 12.65
C LEU A 31 5.00 -1.82 13.69
N ASP A 32 6.30 -2.08 13.55
CA ASP A 32 7.10 -2.77 14.57
C ASP A 32 7.07 -1.98 15.89
N LYS A 33 7.25 -0.65 15.82
CA LYS A 33 7.16 0.21 17.00
C LYS A 33 5.76 0.24 17.63
N ILE A 34 4.70 0.29 16.81
CA ILE A 34 3.32 0.23 17.27
C ILE A 34 3.05 -1.09 18.00
N GLU A 35 3.51 -2.18 17.43
CA GLU A 35 3.36 -3.52 17.99
C GLU A 35 3.98 -3.62 19.38
N ASP A 36 5.24 -3.21 19.51
CA ASP A 36 5.94 -3.24 20.80
C ASP A 36 5.24 -2.35 21.84
N GLN A 37 4.76 -1.16 21.45
CA GLN A 37 4.04 -0.27 22.36
C GLN A 37 2.67 -0.84 22.78
N ILE A 38 1.93 -1.47 21.89
CA ILE A 38 0.62 -2.06 22.20
C ILE A 38 0.79 -3.29 23.07
N VAL A 39 1.74 -4.18 22.76
CA VAL A 39 2.03 -5.35 23.59
C VAL A 39 2.47 -4.93 24.99
N SER A 40 3.39 -3.96 25.11
CA SER A 40 3.83 -3.43 26.40
C SER A 40 2.70 -2.74 27.18
N LEU A 41 1.80 -2.03 26.50
CA LEU A 41 0.61 -1.41 27.11
C LEU A 41 -0.29 -2.48 27.72
N VAL A 42 -0.60 -3.53 26.95
CA VAL A 42 -1.48 -4.62 27.38
C VAL A 42 -0.84 -5.43 28.50
N ASP A 43 0.48 -5.68 28.42
CA ASP A 43 1.25 -6.37 29.47
C ASP A 43 1.20 -5.62 30.80
N ARG A 44 1.34 -4.31 30.76
CA ARG A 44 1.34 -3.45 31.96
C ARG A 44 -0.03 -3.22 32.55
N ASP A 45 -1.04 -2.98 31.69
CA ASP A 45 -2.34 -2.42 32.11
C ASP A 45 -3.42 -3.49 32.33
N LEU A 46 -3.18 -4.76 31.93
CA LEU A 46 -4.14 -5.84 32.16
C LEU A 46 -3.69 -6.73 33.33
N PRO A 47 -4.46 -6.74 34.44
CA PRO A 47 -4.22 -7.63 35.57
C PRO A 47 -4.31 -9.11 35.17
N ARG A 48 -3.44 -9.94 35.79
CA ARG A 48 -3.35 -11.37 35.53
C ARG A 48 -3.30 -12.16 36.82
N GLN A 49 -3.93 -13.35 36.80
CA GLN A 49 -3.82 -14.32 37.85
C GLN A 49 -3.42 -15.68 37.23
N ALA A 50 -2.34 -16.28 37.68
CA ALA A 50 -1.77 -17.52 37.12
C ALA A 50 -1.59 -17.42 35.56
N GLY A 51 -1.15 -16.26 35.05
CA GLY A 51 -0.93 -16.01 33.62
C GLY A 51 -2.19 -15.69 32.81
N LYS A 52 -3.40 -15.83 33.40
CA LYS A 52 -4.68 -15.57 32.74
C LYS A 52 -5.16 -14.15 32.99
N LEU A 53 -5.77 -13.53 31.97
CA LEU A 53 -6.41 -12.23 32.04
C LEU A 53 -7.67 -12.33 32.87
N ILE A 54 -7.91 -11.39 33.81
CA ILE A 54 -8.99 -11.50 34.79
C ILE A 54 -9.90 -10.29 34.89
N GLU A 55 -9.52 -9.13 34.35
CA GLU A 55 -10.27 -7.90 34.59
C GLU A 55 -10.80 -7.26 33.30
N LEU A 56 -12.10 -7.43 33.09
CA LEU A 56 -12.79 -6.94 31.88
C LEU A 56 -12.85 -5.41 31.82
N GLN A 57 -12.93 -4.72 32.97
CA GLN A 57 -12.98 -3.28 33.02
C GLN A 57 -11.70 -2.64 32.49
N SER A 58 -10.54 -3.19 32.83
CA SER A 58 -9.25 -2.77 32.30
C SER A 58 -9.14 -3.04 30.80
N ALA A 59 -9.71 -4.15 30.30
CA ALA A 59 -9.77 -4.43 28.87
C ALA A 59 -10.61 -3.42 28.09
N VAL A 60 -11.71 -2.94 28.64
CA VAL A 60 -12.51 -1.87 28.02
C VAL A 60 -11.76 -0.54 28.00
N ALA A 61 -11.03 -0.20 29.08
CA ALA A 61 -10.28 1.03 29.21
C ALA A 61 -9.05 1.12 28.28
N ILE A 62 -8.64 0.01 27.63
CA ILE A 62 -7.44 -0.01 26.79
C ILE A 62 -7.63 0.64 25.41
N ARG A 63 -8.88 0.69 24.92
CA ARG A 63 -9.19 1.20 23.57
C ARG A 63 -8.69 2.62 23.28
N PRO A 64 -8.96 3.64 24.13
CA PRO A 64 -8.42 4.98 23.90
C PRO A 64 -6.90 5.02 23.94
N LYS A 65 -6.25 4.14 24.71
CA LYS A 65 -4.78 4.06 24.79
C LYS A 65 -4.18 3.46 23.50
N ILE A 66 -4.80 2.39 22.96
CA ILE A 66 -4.43 1.84 21.64
C ILE A 66 -4.60 2.91 20.56
N LYS A 67 -5.74 3.62 20.57
CA LYS A 67 -5.97 4.72 19.62
C LYS A 67 -4.88 5.78 19.71
N ALA A 68 -4.49 6.20 20.90
CA ALA A 68 -3.45 7.21 21.11
C ALA A 68 -2.09 6.75 20.53
N ILE A 69 -1.73 5.46 20.67
CA ILE A 69 -0.51 4.91 20.06
C ILE A 69 -0.59 4.98 18.53
N LEU A 70 -1.71 4.53 17.95
CA LEU A 70 -1.89 4.56 16.50
C LEU A 70 -1.90 5.99 15.96
N ASP A 71 -2.57 6.91 16.62
CA ASP A 71 -2.60 8.33 16.21
C ASP A 71 -1.19 8.96 16.31
N LYS A 72 -0.41 8.62 17.33
CA LYS A 72 0.94 9.15 17.54
C LYS A 72 1.97 8.61 16.55
N GLU A 73 1.91 7.33 16.23
CA GLU A 73 2.97 6.67 15.44
C GLU A 73 2.57 6.51 13.96
N TYR A 74 1.33 6.10 13.68
CA TYR A 74 0.89 5.77 12.32
C TYR A 74 0.43 7.00 11.50
N LEU A 75 -0.31 7.94 12.10
CA LEU A 75 -0.78 9.10 11.34
C LEU A 75 0.34 10.03 10.86
N PRO A 76 1.45 10.26 11.61
CA PRO A 76 2.60 10.99 11.07
C PRO A 76 3.27 10.29 9.89
N PHE A 77 3.30 8.95 9.88
CA PHE A 77 3.75 8.19 8.71
C PHE A 77 2.84 8.46 7.50
N ALA A 78 1.52 8.33 7.67
CA ALA A 78 0.53 8.60 6.63
C ALA A 78 0.64 10.04 6.08
N ASP A 79 0.77 11.02 6.96
CA ASP A 79 0.97 12.43 6.57
C ASP A 79 2.26 12.63 5.73
N ARG A 80 3.35 11.95 6.10
CA ARG A 80 4.61 11.99 5.34
C ARG A 80 4.45 11.44 3.93
N VAL A 81 3.77 10.29 3.76
CA VAL A 81 3.49 9.71 2.44
C VAL A 81 2.71 10.70 1.59
N VAL A 82 1.61 11.24 2.14
CA VAL A 82 0.70 12.12 1.42
C VAL A 82 1.32 13.47 1.12
N ARG A 83 2.06 14.09 2.05
CA ARG A 83 2.66 15.41 1.82
C ARG A 83 3.94 15.34 1.00
N LYS A 84 4.90 14.50 1.46
CA LYS A 84 6.21 14.42 0.82
C LYS A 84 6.16 13.55 -0.43
N GLY A 85 5.62 12.33 -0.34
CA GLY A 85 5.56 11.39 -1.45
C GLY A 85 4.81 11.96 -2.65
N PHE A 86 3.60 12.47 -2.45
CA PHE A 86 2.83 13.08 -3.53
C PHE A 86 3.44 14.40 -4.02
N GLY A 87 4.08 15.18 -3.12
CA GLY A 87 4.79 16.39 -3.52
C GLY A 87 5.97 16.12 -4.45
N GLU A 88 6.75 15.09 -4.15
CA GLU A 88 7.86 14.65 -5.01
C GLU A 88 7.36 14.11 -6.35
N GLN A 89 6.26 13.38 -6.33
CA GLN A 89 5.64 12.83 -7.54
C GLN A 89 5.08 13.95 -8.43
N ALA A 90 4.41 14.95 -7.84
CA ALA A 90 3.94 16.11 -8.57
C ALA A 90 5.08 16.87 -9.28
N LYS A 91 6.23 17.04 -8.62
CA LYS A 91 7.44 17.62 -9.21
C LYS A 91 8.00 16.78 -10.38
N ARG A 92 7.91 15.46 -10.32
CA ARG A 92 8.35 14.59 -11.42
C ARG A 92 7.44 14.73 -12.65
N VAL A 93 6.12 14.77 -12.42
CA VAL A 93 5.15 15.04 -13.49
C VAL A 93 5.39 16.42 -14.12
N GLU A 94 5.56 17.46 -13.30
CA GLU A 94 5.87 18.81 -13.77
C GLU A 94 7.17 18.83 -14.61
N ARG A 95 8.24 18.21 -14.13
CA ARG A 95 9.50 18.10 -14.87
C ARG A 95 9.32 17.41 -16.22
N GLN A 96 8.50 16.36 -16.28
CA GLN A 96 8.20 15.68 -17.55
C GLN A 96 7.58 16.68 -18.55
N PHE A 97 6.58 17.44 -18.14
CA PHE A 97 5.90 18.40 -19.00
C PHE A 97 6.82 19.57 -19.43
N LYS A 98 7.70 20.05 -18.55
CA LYS A 98 8.72 21.06 -18.90
C LYS A 98 9.72 20.57 -19.94
N THR A 99 10.05 19.28 -19.92
CA THR A 99 11.07 18.70 -20.82
C THR A 99 10.48 18.34 -22.19
N ILE A 100 9.18 18.13 -22.30
CA ILE A 100 8.52 17.85 -23.58
C ILE A 100 8.29 19.17 -24.31
N GLY A 101 9.18 19.50 -25.27
CA GLY A 101 9.24 20.82 -25.94
C GLY A 101 8.00 21.21 -26.75
N ILE A 102 7.05 20.30 -27.00
CA ILE A 102 5.78 20.60 -27.70
C ILE A 102 4.66 21.03 -26.74
N ILE A 103 4.87 20.97 -25.43
CA ILE A 103 3.87 21.37 -24.44
C ILE A 103 3.84 22.91 -24.37
N PRO A 104 2.66 23.53 -24.50
CA PRO A 104 2.53 24.98 -24.34
C PRO A 104 3.03 25.43 -22.95
N PRO A 105 3.70 26.60 -22.84
CA PRO A 105 4.29 27.07 -21.59
C PRO A 105 3.34 27.10 -20.40
N GLU A 106 2.08 27.46 -20.62
CA GLU A 106 1.03 27.51 -19.59
C GLU A 106 0.70 26.15 -18.96
N PHE A 107 1.05 25.04 -19.62
CA PHE A 107 0.86 23.66 -19.12
C PHE A 107 2.16 22.98 -18.64
N GLN A 108 3.29 23.65 -18.71
CA GLN A 108 4.56 23.11 -18.25
C GLN A 108 4.64 23.06 -16.72
N GLU A 109 4.04 24.02 -16.03
CA GLU A 109 3.93 24.06 -14.58
C GLU A 109 2.57 23.53 -14.09
N LEU A 110 2.47 23.28 -12.78
CA LEU A 110 1.19 22.89 -12.19
C LEU A 110 0.21 24.06 -12.25
N THR A 111 -0.90 23.87 -12.92
CA THR A 111 -1.99 24.84 -12.99
C THR A 111 -2.75 24.95 -11.67
N LYS A 112 -3.62 25.94 -11.52
CA LYS A 112 -4.53 26.02 -10.37
C LYS A 112 -5.43 24.78 -10.26
N GLY A 113 -5.86 24.21 -11.39
CA GLY A 113 -6.62 22.97 -11.46
C GLY A 113 -5.82 21.77 -10.96
N ASP A 114 -4.56 21.63 -11.39
CA ASP A 114 -3.66 20.59 -10.91
C ASP A 114 -3.43 20.69 -9.40
N LEU A 115 -3.21 21.88 -8.88
CA LEU A 115 -3.01 22.10 -7.43
C LEU A 115 -4.25 21.73 -6.61
N ALA A 116 -5.45 22.06 -7.13
CA ALA A 116 -6.72 21.64 -6.51
C ALA A 116 -6.87 20.12 -6.53
N LEU A 117 -6.56 19.46 -7.66
CA LEU A 117 -6.56 18.01 -7.79
C LEU A 117 -5.57 17.35 -6.79
N VAL A 118 -4.33 17.85 -6.72
CA VAL A 118 -3.32 17.40 -5.78
C VAL A 118 -3.82 17.50 -4.33
N LYS A 119 -4.47 18.62 -3.97
CA LYS A 119 -5.05 18.81 -2.64
C LYS A 119 -6.13 17.77 -2.34
N ASN A 120 -7.04 17.54 -3.29
CA ASN A 120 -8.13 16.58 -3.13
C ASN A 120 -7.62 15.14 -2.99
N LEU A 121 -6.66 14.72 -3.83
CA LEU A 121 -6.05 13.41 -3.72
C LEU A 121 -5.31 13.22 -2.38
N LYS A 122 -4.59 14.23 -1.92
CA LYS A 122 -3.96 14.22 -0.58
C LYS A 122 -4.99 13.98 0.52
N GLN A 123 -6.09 14.69 0.50
CA GLN A 123 -7.16 14.55 1.49
C GLN A 123 -7.79 13.17 1.43
N GLN A 124 -8.11 12.68 0.23
CA GLN A 124 -8.72 11.36 0.01
C GLN A 124 -7.84 10.24 0.58
N TYR A 125 -6.55 10.21 0.23
CA TYR A 125 -5.65 9.15 0.68
C TYR A 125 -5.30 9.26 2.16
N TYR A 126 -5.17 10.47 2.69
CA TYR A 126 -5.00 10.65 4.14
C TYR A 126 -6.20 10.08 4.91
N THR A 127 -7.41 10.28 4.41
CA THR A 127 -8.63 9.70 5.00
C THR A 127 -8.59 8.17 4.98
N GLN A 128 -8.18 7.55 3.86
CA GLN A 128 -8.05 6.09 3.79
C GLN A 128 -7.03 5.54 4.81
N PHE A 129 -5.88 6.19 4.98
CA PHE A 129 -4.92 5.82 6.03
C PHE A 129 -5.53 5.97 7.43
N LYS A 130 -6.27 7.05 7.68
CA LYS A 130 -6.97 7.25 8.96
C LYS A 130 -8.02 6.18 9.23
N ASP A 131 -8.71 5.72 8.19
CA ASP A 131 -9.70 4.63 8.30
C ASP A 131 -9.03 3.30 8.70
N VAL A 132 -7.84 3.01 8.19
CA VAL A 132 -7.03 1.87 8.65
C VAL A 132 -6.73 2.01 10.15
N SER A 133 -6.25 3.17 10.61
CA SER A 133 -5.99 3.42 12.04
C SER A 133 -7.23 3.17 12.89
N ASN A 134 -8.37 3.72 12.49
CA ASN A 134 -9.64 3.56 13.23
C ASN A 134 -10.11 2.11 13.26
N ASN A 135 -10.04 1.41 12.12
CA ASN A 135 -10.45 0.01 12.04
C ASN A 135 -9.56 -0.89 12.92
N PHE A 136 -8.24 -0.68 12.88
CA PHE A 136 -7.33 -1.47 13.71
C PHE A 136 -7.37 -1.09 15.19
N THR A 137 -7.71 0.14 15.54
CA THR A 137 -8.06 0.49 16.92
C THR A 137 -9.20 -0.42 17.43
N ARG A 138 -10.24 -0.62 16.63
CA ARG A 138 -11.36 -1.49 16.97
C ARG A 138 -10.94 -2.95 17.05
N ILE A 139 -10.31 -3.48 16.01
CA ILE A 139 -9.88 -4.89 15.92
C ILE A 139 -9.00 -5.29 17.12
N LEU A 140 -7.98 -4.48 17.44
CA LEU A 140 -7.06 -4.76 18.52
C LEU A 140 -7.75 -4.68 19.88
N SER A 141 -8.61 -3.68 20.08
CA SER A 141 -9.40 -3.55 21.32
C SER A 141 -10.39 -4.70 21.52
N ASP A 142 -11.06 -5.12 20.45
CA ASP A 142 -11.99 -6.25 20.48
C ASP A 142 -11.25 -7.57 20.82
N LYS A 143 -10.03 -7.76 20.30
CA LYS A 143 -9.20 -8.93 20.67
C LYS A 143 -8.82 -8.91 22.14
N VAL A 144 -8.39 -7.76 22.67
CA VAL A 144 -8.08 -7.63 24.10
C VAL A 144 -9.32 -7.95 24.93
N TYR A 145 -10.47 -7.37 24.59
CA TYR A 145 -11.72 -7.61 25.29
C TYR A 145 -12.13 -9.09 25.27
N GLN A 146 -12.15 -9.72 24.09
CA GLN A 146 -12.56 -11.13 23.94
C GLN A 146 -11.64 -12.09 24.70
N ASN A 147 -10.32 -11.89 24.60
CA ASN A 147 -9.36 -12.73 25.31
C ASN A 147 -9.47 -12.57 26.84
N THR A 148 -9.76 -11.37 27.33
CA THR A 148 -10.00 -11.13 28.76
C THR A 148 -11.30 -11.77 29.22
N LEU A 149 -12.36 -11.68 28.40
CA LEU A 149 -13.68 -12.26 28.71
C LEU A 149 -13.61 -13.79 28.94
N VAL A 150 -12.80 -14.48 28.13
CA VAL A 150 -12.64 -15.95 28.23
C VAL A 150 -11.47 -16.38 29.15
N GLY A 151 -10.76 -15.44 29.75
CA GLY A 151 -9.63 -15.72 30.64
C GLY A 151 -8.46 -16.40 29.93
N THR A 152 -8.14 -15.94 28.70
CA THR A 152 -7.03 -16.48 27.91
C THR A 152 -5.68 -16.13 28.53
N GLU A 153 -4.68 -16.97 28.31
CA GLU A 153 -3.30 -16.67 28.68
C GLU A 153 -2.78 -15.46 27.89
N PHE A 154 -2.00 -14.61 28.56
CA PHE A 154 -1.43 -13.41 27.95
C PHE A 154 -0.61 -13.70 26.68
N THR A 155 0.14 -14.80 26.67
CA THR A 155 0.96 -15.21 25.51
C THR A 155 0.13 -15.46 24.25
N VAL A 156 -1.11 -15.92 24.41
CA VAL A 156 -2.04 -16.11 23.27
C VAL A 156 -2.51 -14.75 22.76
N LEU A 157 -2.94 -13.85 23.65
CA LEU A 157 -3.33 -12.50 23.27
C LEU A 157 -2.16 -11.73 22.61
N GLU A 158 -0.96 -11.78 23.19
CA GLU A 158 0.24 -11.17 22.61
C GLU A 158 0.44 -11.62 21.16
N LYS A 159 0.38 -12.93 20.92
CA LYS A 159 0.50 -13.48 19.56
C LYS A 159 -0.55 -12.92 18.63
N GLU A 160 -1.82 -12.88 19.05
CA GLU A 160 -2.92 -12.38 18.22
C GLU A 160 -2.80 -10.89 17.90
N LEU A 161 -2.33 -10.07 18.85
CA LEU A 161 -2.07 -8.64 18.62
C LEU A 161 -0.97 -8.45 17.60
N ARG A 162 0.16 -9.16 17.75
CA ARG A 162 1.28 -9.16 16.82
C ARG A 162 0.84 -9.56 15.40
N GLU A 163 0.10 -10.66 15.28
CA GLU A 163 -0.43 -11.13 13.99
C GLU A 163 -1.41 -10.14 13.35
N SER A 164 -2.18 -9.41 14.15
CA SER A 164 -3.10 -8.39 13.65
C SER A 164 -2.40 -7.14 13.13
N ILE A 165 -1.24 -6.79 13.65
CA ILE A 165 -0.47 -5.60 13.22
C ILE A 165 0.40 -5.92 12.02
N ASN A 166 1.33 -6.84 12.17
CA ASN A 166 2.36 -7.14 11.18
C ASN A 166 2.13 -8.43 10.38
N GLY A 167 1.14 -9.25 10.76
CA GLY A 167 0.91 -10.56 10.16
C GLY A 167 1.83 -11.62 10.74
N ILE A 168 2.41 -12.46 9.89
CA ILE A 168 3.16 -13.63 10.31
C ILE A 168 4.41 -13.29 11.11
N TYR A 169 4.56 -13.91 12.28
CA TYR A 169 5.73 -13.78 13.13
C TYR A 169 6.71 -14.94 13.02
N ALA A 170 8.00 -14.60 13.24
CA ALA A 170 9.12 -15.51 13.20
C ALA A 170 9.08 -16.64 14.26
N ASN A 171 8.14 -16.59 15.20
CA ASN A 171 8.00 -17.56 16.30
C ASN A 171 6.84 -18.56 16.07
N SER A 172 6.52 -18.87 14.80
CA SER A 172 5.62 -19.98 14.52
C SER A 172 6.15 -21.28 15.13
N LYS A 173 5.25 -22.12 15.66
CA LYS A 173 5.61 -23.48 16.09
C LYS A 173 6.00 -24.41 14.92
N ASP A 174 5.69 -24.00 13.67
CA ASP A 174 6.10 -24.73 12.47
C ASP A 174 7.54 -24.32 12.05
N PRO A 175 8.53 -25.23 12.16
CA PRO A 175 9.92 -24.95 11.79
C PRO A 175 10.10 -24.57 10.32
N THR A 176 9.20 -25.05 9.45
CA THR A 176 9.25 -24.73 8.01
C THR A 176 8.88 -23.28 7.78
N VAL A 177 7.87 -22.78 8.51
CA VAL A 177 7.47 -21.38 8.46
C VAL A 177 8.60 -20.48 8.93
N ASN A 178 9.20 -20.78 10.09
CA ASN A 178 10.31 -20.01 10.61
C ASN A 178 11.49 -19.96 9.63
N ARG A 179 11.77 -21.08 8.96
CA ARG A 179 12.83 -21.16 7.93
C ARG A 179 12.52 -20.24 6.74
N LEU A 180 11.30 -20.28 6.23
CA LEU A 180 10.85 -19.43 5.10
C LEU A 180 10.87 -17.95 5.48
N VAL A 181 10.36 -17.59 6.68
CA VAL A 181 10.38 -16.20 7.19
C VAL A 181 11.82 -15.69 7.29
N ASN A 182 12.73 -16.48 7.88
CA ASN A 182 14.12 -16.12 8.02
C ASN A 182 14.81 -16.01 6.65
N TYR A 183 14.47 -16.88 5.71
CA TYR A 183 14.98 -16.81 4.35
C TYR A 183 14.56 -15.51 3.65
N VAL A 184 13.27 -15.16 3.71
CA VAL A 184 12.73 -13.92 3.14
C VAL A 184 13.39 -12.71 3.81
N LYS A 185 13.46 -12.66 5.15
CA LYS A 185 14.07 -11.53 5.88
C LYS A 185 15.54 -11.29 5.49
N ARG A 186 16.31 -12.34 5.26
CA ARG A 186 17.74 -12.23 4.92
C ARG A 186 17.97 -11.85 3.45
N ASN A 187 17.07 -12.24 2.57
CA ASN A 187 17.31 -12.17 1.13
C ASN A 187 16.38 -11.19 0.39
N GLN A 188 15.37 -10.61 1.06
CA GLN A 188 14.56 -9.55 0.46
C GLN A 188 15.46 -8.35 0.16
N GLY A 189 15.43 -7.90 -1.10
CA GLY A 189 16.31 -6.82 -1.58
C GLY A 189 17.57 -7.30 -2.32
N ASN A 190 17.84 -8.61 -2.36
CA ASN A 190 18.88 -9.15 -3.23
C ASN A 190 18.32 -9.45 -4.63
N PRO A 191 18.68 -8.67 -5.68
CA PRO A 191 18.13 -8.86 -7.02
C PRO A 191 18.38 -10.25 -7.60
N ALA A 192 19.54 -10.87 -7.27
CA ALA A 192 19.89 -12.21 -7.74
C ALA A 192 19.03 -13.33 -7.13
N LEU A 193 18.34 -13.06 -6.03
CA LEU A 193 17.51 -14.03 -5.32
C LEU A 193 16.00 -13.69 -5.37
N LYS A 194 15.62 -12.67 -6.16
CA LYS A 194 14.24 -12.20 -6.25
C LYS A 194 13.24 -13.33 -6.49
N ASP A 195 13.45 -14.17 -7.49
CA ASP A 195 12.54 -15.27 -7.83
C ASP A 195 12.40 -16.28 -6.69
N ARG A 196 13.49 -16.60 -6.00
CA ARG A 196 13.48 -17.52 -4.86
C ARG A 196 12.78 -16.90 -3.64
N VAL A 197 12.93 -15.60 -3.43
CA VAL A 197 12.22 -14.85 -2.38
C VAL A 197 10.72 -14.83 -2.69
N ASP A 198 10.33 -14.57 -3.93
CA ASP A 198 8.93 -14.57 -4.36
C ASP A 198 8.28 -15.96 -4.21
N ILE A 199 9.01 -17.03 -4.51
CA ILE A 199 8.56 -18.41 -4.25
C ILE A 199 8.38 -18.66 -2.76
N ALA A 200 9.33 -18.25 -1.93
CA ALA A 200 9.23 -18.40 -0.47
C ALA A 200 8.04 -17.61 0.11
N ILE A 201 7.78 -16.39 -0.39
CA ILE A 201 6.61 -15.57 -0.03
C ILE A 201 5.32 -16.29 -0.42
N LYS A 202 5.22 -16.84 -1.65
CA LYS A 202 4.04 -17.61 -2.09
C LYS A 202 3.82 -18.86 -1.23
N GLN A 203 4.87 -19.57 -0.84
CA GLN A 203 4.79 -20.71 0.07
C GLN A 203 4.30 -20.30 1.46
N LEU A 204 4.80 -19.18 1.98
CA LEU A 204 4.29 -18.59 3.22
C LEU A 204 2.80 -18.26 3.08
N GLN A 205 2.41 -17.56 2.04
CA GLN A 205 1.01 -17.20 1.78
C GLN A 205 0.10 -18.42 1.67
N SER A 206 0.53 -19.50 1.00
CA SER A 206 -0.26 -20.72 0.87
C SER A 206 -0.44 -21.47 2.19
N LYS A 207 0.59 -21.52 3.03
CA LYS A 207 0.51 -22.12 4.37
C LYS A 207 -0.44 -21.38 5.31
N TYR A 208 -0.54 -20.06 5.14
CA TYR A 208 -1.38 -19.20 5.96
C TYR A 208 -2.73 -18.83 5.33
N ALA A 209 -2.95 -19.11 4.04
CA ALA A 209 -4.22 -18.85 3.37
C ALA A 209 -5.42 -19.55 4.05
N ARG A 210 -5.18 -20.64 4.78
CA ARG A 210 -6.21 -21.36 5.54
C ARG A 210 -6.62 -20.64 6.86
N THR A 211 -5.88 -19.64 7.33
CA THR A 211 -6.08 -19.01 8.64
C THR A 211 -6.48 -17.53 8.59
N ARG A 212 -7.03 -17.02 7.47
CA ARG A 212 -7.39 -15.60 7.28
C ARG A 212 -6.24 -14.59 7.54
N VAL A 213 -5.04 -14.98 7.28
CA VAL A 213 -3.80 -14.22 7.51
C VAL A 213 -3.70 -12.94 6.64
N GLY A 214 -4.68 -12.68 5.81
CA GLY A 214 -4.76 -11.49 4.98
C GLY A 214 -5.24 -10.22 5.66
N GLU A 215 -5.71 -10.26 6.90
CA GLU A 215 -6.34 -9.12 7.57
C GLU A 215 -5.44 -8.52 8.66
N ASN A 216 -4.23 -8.11 8.29
CA ASN A 216 -3.34 -7.39 9.19
C ASN A 216 -3.12 -5.95 8.73
N MET A 217 -2.75 -5.07 9.68
CA MET A 217 -2.57 -3.65 9.43
C MET A 217 -1.51 -3.37 8.37
N LYS A 218 -0.42 -4.13 8.37
CA LYS A 218 0.69 -3.99 7.40
C LYS A 218 0.22 -4.20 5.96
N ARG A 219 -0.63 -5.21 5.73
CA ARG A 219 -1.17 -5.48 4.40
C ARG A 219 -2.07 -4.34 3.91
N TYR A 220 -3.03 -3.91 4.74
CA TYR A 220 -3.95 -2.83 4.34
C TYR A 220 -3.22 -1.51 4.14
N ALA A 221 -2.35 -1.13 5.06
CA ALA A 221 -1.57 0.08 4.93
C ALA A 221 -0.61 0.04 3.75
N GLY A 222 0.03 -1.11 3.50
CA GLY A 222 0.92 -1.34 2.36
C GLY A 222 0.18 -1.29 1.02
N GLN A 223 -1.03 -1.83 0.95
CA GLN A 223 -1.86 -1.74 -0.25
C GLN A 223 -2.24 -0.28 -0.55
N ILE A 224 -2.75 0.46 0.45
CA ILE A 224 -3.09 1.87 0.27
C ILE A 224 -1.85 2.68 -0.14
N LEU A 225 -0.69 2.40 0.46
CA LEU A 225 0.57 3.05 0.11
C LEU A 225 0.90 2.88 -1.39
N ASN A 226 0.92 1.64 -1.88
CA ASN A 226 1.27 1.35 -3.26
C ASN A 226 0.21 1.91 -4.23
N ASP A 227 -1.06 1.66 -3.96
CA ASP A 227 -2.15 2.13 -4.80
C ASP A 227 -2.19 3.66 -4.85
N SER A 228 -1.98 4.34 -3.72
CA SER A 228 -2.01 5.79 -3.64
C SER A 228 -0.91 6.48 -4.43
N LEU A 229 0.31 5.97 -4.41
CA LEU A 229 1.43 6.55 -5.15
C LEU A 229 1.23 6.41 -6.66
N ARG A 230 0.73 5.26 -7.10
CA ARG A 230 0.46 4.97 -8.53
C ARG A 230 -0.73 5.74 -9.06
N ASP A 231 -1.83 5.74 -8.31
CA ASP A 231 -3.05 6.45 -8.69
C ASP A 231 -2.84 7.96 -8.70
N PHE A 232 -2.12 8.51 -7.71
CA PHE A 232 -1.76 9.93 -7.69
C PHE A 232 -0.98 10.32 -8.95
N ASP A 233 0.05 9.55 -9.29
CA ASP A 233 0.87 9.81 -10.48
C ASP A 233 0.05 9.71 -11.77
N ALA A 234 -0.72 8.64 -11.92
CA ALA A 234 -1.54 8.40 -13.10
C ALA A 234 -2.60 9.49 -13.29
N THR A 235 -3.31 9.84 -12.20
CA THR A 235 -4.38 10.84 -12.22
C THR A 235 -3.85 12.23 -12.54
N LEU A 236 -2.75 12.66 -11.90
CA LEU A 236 -2.16 13.97 -12.17
C LEU A 236 -1.60 14.06 -13.60
N ASN A 237 -0.87 13.02 -14.03
CA ASN A 237 -0.31 12.98 -15.39
C ASN A 237 -1.41 12.99 -16.46
N PHE A 238 -2.50 12.24 -16.22
CA PHE A 238 -3.65 12.21 -17.14
C PHE A 238 -4.34 13.57 -17.23
N ASN A 239 -4.60 14.22 -16.08
CA ASN A 239 -5.23 15.54 -16.04
C ASN A 239 -4.40 16.58 -16.79
N LYS A 240 -3.08 16.65 -16.50
CA LYS A 240 -2.17 17.55 -17.23
C LYS A 240 -2.11 17.27 -18.71
N SER A 241 -2.11 16.00 -19.12
CA SER A 241 -2.11 15.60 -20.53
C SER A 241 -3.37 16.10 -21.25
N LYS A 242 -4.52 15.96 -20.58
CA LYS A 242 -5.80 16.46 -21.10
C LYS A 242 -5.80 17.97 -21.23
N ASP A 243 -5.38 18.69 -20.20
CA ASP A 243 -5.35 20.16 -20.19
C ASP A 243 -4.38 20.71 -21.25
N ALA A 244 -3.25 20.03 -21.48
CA ALA A 244 -2.29 20.36 -22.54
C ALA A 244 -2.78 19.97 -23.97
N GLY A 245 -4.00 19.48 -24.12
CA GLY A 245 -4.58 19.10 -25.42
C GLY A 245 -3.98 17.84 -26.03
N LEU A 246 -3.29 17.00 -25.24
CA LEU A 246 -2.77 15.73 -25.74
C LEU A 246 -3.92 14.75 -25.99
N THR A 247 -4.05 14.32 -27.25
CA THR A 247 -5.16 13.47 -27.69
C THR A 247 -4.90 11.97 -27.55
N PHE A 248 -3.62 11.60 -27.46
CA PHE A 248 -3.22 10.21 -27.40
C PHE A 248 -2.43 9.89 -26.12
N VAL A 249 -2.73 8.75 -25.56
CA VAL A 249 -2.01 8.14 -24.43
C VAL A 249 -1.52 6.75 -24.82
N LYS A 250 -0.39 6.36 -24.28
CA LYS A 250 0.13 5.00 -24.44
C LYS A 250 -0.05 4.25 -23.11
N TYR A 251 -0.71 3.10 -23.18
CA TYR A 251 -0.73 2.21 -22.03
C TYR A 251 0.63 1.51 -21.92
N TYR A 252 1.32 1.74 -20.80
CA TYR A 252 2.68 1.27 -20.58
C TYR A 252 2.76 0.37 -19.35
N GLY A 253 3.52 -0.71 -19.43
CA GLY A 253 3.78 -1.61 -18.31
C GLY A 253 4.51 -2.86 -18.76
N ASP A 254 5.15 -3.53 -17.82
CA ASP A 254 5.78 -4.82 -18.08
C ASP A 254 4.74 -5.94 -18.07
N VAL A 255 4.87 -6.85 -19.04
CA VAL A 255 4.03 -8.04 -19.11
C VAL A 255 4.72 -9.17 -18.36
N ILE A 256 4.18 -9.50 -17.18
CA ILE A 256 4.63 -10.62 -16.35
C ILE A 256 3.61 -11.78 -16.43
N PRO A 257 3.95 -13.00 -16.01
CA PRO A 257 3.04 -14.15 -16.09
C PRO A 257 1.67 -13.92 -15.43
N THR A 258 1.61 -13.11 -14.37
CA THR A 258 0.38 -12.76 -13.64
C THR A 258 -0.33 -11.52 -14.18
N THR A 259 0.19 -10.89 -15.24
CA THR A 259 -0.47 -9.73 -15.87
C THR A 259 -1.84 -10.14 -16.40
N ARG A 260 -2.88 -9.38 -16.02
CA ARG A 260 -4.26 -9.63 -16.48
C ARG A 260 -4.33 -9.52 -18.00
N ASP A 261 -5.14 -10.36 -18.64
CA ASP A 261 -5.29 -10.39 -20.08
C ASP A 261 -5.62 -9.02 -20.70
N LEU A 262 -6.51 -8.26 -20.06
CA LEU A 262 -6.82 -6.89 -20.46
C LEU A 262 -5.56 -6.01 -20.52
N CYS A 263 -4.76 -5.99 -19.44
CA CYS A 263 -3.55 -5.18 -19.38
C CYS A 263 -2.53 -5.63 -20.43
N ARG A 264 -2.36 -6.94 -20.63
CA ARG A 264 -1.50 -7.50 -21.68
C ARG A 264 -1.92 -7.04 -23.06
N ARG A 265 -3.21 -7.10 -23.37
CA ARG A 265 -3.75 -6.66 -24.65
C ARG A 265 -3.66 -5.16 -24.86
N MET A 266 -3.77 -4.36 -23.79
CA MET A 266 -3.55 -2.90 -23.85
C MET A 266 -2.09 -2.56 -24.12
N VAL A 267 -1.14 -3.17 -23.38
CA VAL A 267 0.31 -2.96 -23.59
C VAL A 267 0.71 -3.34 -25.01
N ASN A 268 0.19 -4.45 -25.53
CA ASN A 268 0.48 -4.94 -26.88
C ASN A 268 -0.32 -4.22 -27.98
N GLY A 269 -1.13 -3.21 -27.64
CA GLY A 269 -1.91 -2.44 -28.63
C GLY A 269 -3.02 -3.21 -29.31
N GLN A 270 -3.44 -4.37 -28.77
CA GLN A 270 -4.45 -5.23 -29.41
C GLN A 270 -5.88 -4.72 -29.27
N LEU A 271 -6.11 -3.76 -28.37
CA LEU A 271 -7.46 -3.25 -28.07
C LEU A 271 -7.81 -1.97 -28.83
N ASN A 272 -6.90 -1.41 -29.60
CA ASN A 272 -7.21 -0.26 -30.43
C ASN A 272 -7.23 -0.63 -31.93
N LYS A 273 -8.01 0.13 -32.70
CA LYS A 273 -8.13 -0.09 -34.16
C LYS A 273 -6.81 0.13 -34.90
N ARG A 274 -5.94 1.00 -34.36
CA ARG A 274 -4.64 1.37 -34.94
C ARG A 274 -3.55 0.33 -34.72
N LYS A 275 -3.75 -0.59 -33.74
CA LYS A 275 -2.78 -1.64 -33.35
C LYS A 275 -1.37 -1.15 -33.01
N ASN A 276 -1.24 0.12 -32.60
CA ASN A 276 0.04 0.76 -32.31
C ASN A 276 0.25 1.08 -30.83
N GLY A 277 -0.68 0.64 -29.97
CA GLY A 277 -0.66 0.89 -28.52
C GLY A 277 -0.97 2.34 -28.11
N LEU A 278 -1.35 3.20 -29.05
CA LEU A 278 -1.77 4.57 -28.80
C LEU A 278 -3.30 4.62 -28.75
N PHE A 279 -3.84 5.03 -27.64
CA PHE A 279 -5.27 5.17 -27.38
C PHE A 279 -5.66 6.63 -27.28
N THR A 280 -6.83 7.00 -27.76
CA THR A 280 -7.46 8.25 -27.34
C THR A 280 -7.99 8.14 -25.93
N ILE A 281 -8.21 9.27 -25.28
CA ILE A 281 -8.82 9.31 -23.94
C ILE A 281 -10.19 8.63 -23.95
N ALA A 282 -11.01 8.90 -25.00
CA ALA A 282 -12.31 8.26 -25.17
C ALA A 282 -12.20 6.74 -25.30
N GLU A 283 -11.29 6.22 -26.13
CA GLU A 283 -11.07 4.77 -26.26
C GLU A 283 -10.69 4.10 -24.93
N ILE A 284 -9.87 4.78 -24.10
CA ILE A 284 -9.55 4.25 -22.76
C ILE A 284 -10.78 4.25 -21.86
N GLN A 285 -11.55 5.34 -21.84
CA GLN A 285 -12.78 5.42 -21.06
C GLN A 285 -13.79 4.35 -21.48
N ASP A 286 -13.98 4.11 -22.77
CA ASP A 286 -14.85 3.07 -23.30
C ASP A 286 -14.36 1.66 -22.91
N ILE A 287 -13.06 1.40 -23.00
CA ILE A 287 -12.46 0.13 -22.57
C ILE A 287 -12.70 -0.11 -21.09
N TRP A 288 -12.59 0.91 -20.24
CA TRP A 288 -12.84 0.79 -18.82
C TRP A 288 -14.33 0.72 -18.46
N ALA A 289 -15.20 1.47 -19.15
CA ALA A 289 -16.64 1.48 -18.91
C ALA A 289 -17.35 0.21 -19.41
N SER A 290 -16.92 -0.36 -20.55
CA SER A 290 -17.54 -1.53 -21.16
C SER A 290 -17.32 -2.83 -20.39
N ARG A 291 -16.47 -2.83 -19.39
CA ARG A 291 -16.19 -3.99 -18.54
C ARG A 291 -16.67 -3.71 -17.13
N SER A 292 -17.86 -4.26 -16.82
CA SER A 292 -18.18 -4.53 -15.43
C SER A 292 -16.97 -5.28 -14.84
N TRP A 293 -16.23 -4.61 -13.96
CA TRP A 293 -15.19 -5.23 -13.18
C TRP A 293 -15.83 -6.27 -12.26
N SER A 294 -16.22 -7.41 -12.80
CA SER A 294 -16.46 -8.62 -12.03
C SER A 294 -15.11 -9.20 -11.56
N GLY A 295 -14.18 -8.33 -11.25
CA GLY A 295 -12.99 -8.74 -10.55
C GLY A 295 -13.43 -9.28 -9.22
N LYS A 296 -13.38 -10.60 -9.03
CA LYS A 296 -13.38 -11.17 -7.70
C LYS A 296 -12.44 -10.31 -6.89
N LYS A 297 -12.98 -9.61 -5.89
CA LYS A 297 -12.19 -8.98 -4.85
C LYS A 297 -11.37 -10.11 -4.24
N GLY A 298 -10.14 -10.27 -4.71
CA GLY A 298 -9.19 -11.18 -4.12
C GLY A 298 -8.54 -10.49 -2.95
#